data_3532864182b8d323d65e4869b14fc665
#
_entry.id   3532864182b8d323d65e4869b14fc665
#
_cell.length_a   1.000
_cell.length_b   1.000
_cell.length_c   1.000
_cell.angle_alpha   90.00
_cell.angle_beta   90.00
_cell.angle_gamma   90.00
#
_symmetry.space_group_name_H-M   'P 1'
#
loop_
_entity.id
_entity.type
_entity.pdbx_description
1 polymer ?
#
loop_
_entity_poly.entity_id
_entity_poly.type
_entity_poly.pdbx_seq_one_letter_code
_entity_poly.pdbx_strand_id
1 'polypeptide(L)'
;MIYDDLLLRRLNQIEVEHALSGISRKDSGWTYDAKNSDLTRLFYPVNGKGWLRIEHKEFVMEPGFLYMLPGSVDLAYGTAGDEELVFYWTHFKMNLGGFQLLTELDIPFVVAAPDKHEATDLYEKLIGLQQVDTLLQSWRTRAVLLELLACFLEGAGLEQAFMNKRDKLDPFRDSLAYIEEHLSESISIEQLASIECMHPNYFTTIFKSVVGSSPVNYMNERRLEQARTLLEQTTLNVSDIAGRIGMQNHYLSRLFKQQYGITPRRYRELSQSIDGAMQPIPELQRQARMETVKNTVEGVRQGVEADERD
;
A
#
# COMPACT_ATOMS: atom_id res chain seq x y z
N MET A 1 -10.64 -1.42 -14.25
CA MET A 1 -11.40 -2.04 -13.14
C MET A 1 -10.74 -3.33 -12.63
N ILE A 2 -10.60 -4.45 -13.39
CA ILE A 2 -9.96 -5.70 -12.89
C ILE A 2 -8.48 -5.48 -12.53
N TYR A 3 -7.75 -4.72 -13.30
CA TYR A 3 -6.31 -4.47 -13.12
C TYR A 3 -6.00 -3.51 -11.98
N ASP A 4 -6.83 -2.49 -11.78
CA ASP A 4 -6.68 -1.58 -10.64
C ASP A 4 -6.88 -2.34 -9.33
N ASP A 5 -7.83 -3.29 -9.31
CA ASP A 5 -8.06 -4.20 -8.19
C ASP A 5 -6.87 -5.15 -7.95
N LEU A 6 -6.24 -5.65 -9.01
CA LEU A 6 -5.04 -6.50 -8.91
C LEU A 6 -3.84 -5.74 -8.31
N LEU A 7 -3.57 -4.52 -8.80
CA LEU A 7 -2.52 -3.67 -8.24
C LEU A 7 -2.79 -3.34 -6.78
N LEU A 8 -4.01 -2.90 -6.45
CA LEU A 8 -4.39 -2.60 -5.08
C LEU A 8 -4.24 -3.81 -4.15
N ARG A 9 -4.61 -5.02 -4.60
CA ARG A 9 -4.41 -6.25 -3.83
C ARG A 9 -2.93 -6.51 -3.57
N ARG A 10 -2.08 -6.34 -4.58
CA ARG A 10 -0.63 -6.55 -4.43
C ARG A 10 0.01 -5.49 -3.53
N LEU A 11 -0.40 -4.23 -3.64
CA LEU A 11 0.04 -3.15 -2.75
C LEU A 11 -0.39 -3.43 -1.30
N ASN A 12 -1.62 -3.90 -1.08
CA ASN A 12 -2.12 -4.25 0.25
C ASN A 12 -1.43 -5.48 0.88
N GLN A 13 -0.72 -6.29 0.09
CA GLN A 13 0.10 -7.40 0.56
C GLN A 13 1.53 -6.97 0.93
N ILE A 14 1.90 -5.71 0.70
CA ILE A 14 3.20 -5.19 1.13
C ILE A 14 3.21 -5.09 2.66
N GLU A 15 4.08 -5.88 3.26
CA GLU A 15 4.34 -5.83 4.69
C GLU A 15 5.68 -5.16 4.94
N VAL A 16 5.68 -4.22 5.87
CA VAL A 16 6.89 -3.51 6.28
C VAL A 16 7.06 -3.57 7.79
N GLU A 17 8.30 -3.74 8.23
CA GLU A 17 8.71 -3.73 9.62
C GLU A 17 9.85 -2.72 9.78
N HIS A 18 9.58 -1.65 10.51
CA HIS A 18 10.59 -0.62 10.79
C HIS A 18 11.69 -1.17 11.68
N ALA A 19 12.94 -0.87 11.31
CA ALA A 19 14.10 -1.23 12.11
C ALA A 19 14.68 -0.01 12.84
N LEU A 20 15.09 1.03 12.10
CA LEU A 20 15.73 2.21 12.67
C LEU A 20 15.62 3.39 11.69
N SER A 21 15.56 4.61 12.23
CA SER A 21 15.59 5.86 11.45
C SER A 21 16.46 6.92 12.11
N GLY A 22 16.98 7.85 11.33
CA GLY A 22 17.80 8.92 11.84
C GLY A 22 18.10 9.99 10.81
N ILE A 23 18.87 10.99 11.27
CA ILE A 23 19.52 11.99 10.43
C ILE A 23 21.02 11.84 10.58
N SER A 24 21.75 11.90 9.48
CA SER A 24 23.23 11.85 9.46
C SER A 24 23.79 13.13 8.89
N ARG A 25 24.88 13.58 9.48
CA ARG A 25 25.75 14.66 9.00
C ARG A 25 27.11 14.09 8.73
N LYS A 26 27.65 14.29 7.53
CA LYS A 26 28.89 13.66 7.08
C LYS A 26 29.78 14.67 6.38
N ASP A 27 30.98 14.83 6.90
CA ASP A 27 32.01 15.72 6.34
C ASP A 27 32.52 15.15 5.01
N SER A 28 33.23 16.01 4.26
CA SER A 28 33.88 15.66 3.01
C SER A 28 34.82 14.44 3.19
N GLY A 29 34.86 13.56 2.19
CA GLY A 29 35.67 12.34 2.18
C GLY A 29 35.10 11.15 2.96
N TRP A 30 33.93 11.28 3.59
CA TRP A 30 33.28 10.15 4.24
C TRP A 30 32.72 9.15 3.25
N THR A 31 32.90 7.85 3.53
CA THR A 31 32.36 6.74 2.72
C THR A 31 31.85 5.63 3.61
N TYR A 32 30.90 4.86 3.10
CA TYR A 32 30.33 3.71 3.76
C TYR A 32 30.05 2.59 2.76
N ASP A 33 30.52 1.37 3.09
CA ASP A 33 30.21 0.14 2.34
C ASP A 33 29.26 -0.73 3.16
N ALA A 34 28.10 -1.04 2.59
CA ALA A 34 27.14 -1.94 3.20
C ALA A 34 27.07 -3.25 2.40
N LYS A 35 27.44 -4.33 3.05
CA LYS A 35 27.39 -5.68 2.49
C LYS A 35 26.36 -6.52 3.21
N ASN A 36 25.62 -7.35 2.46
CA ASN A 36 24.72 -8.38 2.97
C ASN A 36 23.75 -7.89 4.08
N SER A 37 22.97 -6.87 3.81
CA SER A 37 21.93 -6.42 4.72
C SER A 37 20.56 -6.82 4.21
N ASP A 38 19.76 -7.47 5.03
CA ASP A 38 18.36 -7.81 4.71
C ASP A 38 17.41 -6.59 4.77
N LEU A 39 17.97 -5.42 5.16
CA LEU A 39 17.18 -4.22 5.34
C LEU A 39 17.14 -3.39 4.06
N THR A 40 15.95 -3.06 3.61
CA THR A 40 15.72 -1.99 2.65
C THR A 40 16.02 -0.66 3.34
N ARG A 41 16.62 0.27 2.61
CA ARG A 41 16.92 1.62 3.09
C ARG A 41 16.23 2.64 2.22
N LEU A 42 15.73 3.68 2.84
CA LEU A 42 15.20 4.85 2.14
C LEU A 42 15.96 6.08 2.66
N PHE A 43 16.61 6.80 1.75
CA PHE A 43 17.40 7.99 2.04
C PHE A 43 16.76 9.23 1.45
N TYR A 44 16.92 10.34 2.15
CA TYR A 44 16.45 11.65 1.71
C TYR A 44 17.50 12.73 2.06
N PRO A 45 18.38 13.10 1.12
CA PRO A 45 19.30 14.21 1.31
C PRO A 45 18.60 15.55 1.40
N VAL A 46 19.05 16.40 2.32
CA VAL A 46 18.51 17.75 2.55
C VAL A 46 19.57 18.84 2.40
N ASN A 47 20.86 18.50 2.47
CA ASN A 47 21.97 19.41 2.23
C ASN A 47 23.18 18.68 1.66
N GLY A 48 23.98 19.38 0.88
CA GLY A 48 25.19 18.85 0.25
C GLY A 48 24.92 17.83 -0.85
N LYS A 49 25.98 17.23 -1.36
CA LYS A 49 25.91 16.17 -2.37
C LYS A 49 26.66 14.92 -1.90
N GLY A 50 26.17 13.79 -2.37
CA GLY A 50 26.80 12.50 -2.18
C GLY A 50 26.84 11.70 -3.46
N TRP A 51 27.50 10.55 -3.39
CA TRP A 51 27.42 9.51 -4.40
C TRP A 51 26.88 8.22 -3.78
N LEU A 52 26.18 7.44 -4.61
CA LEU A 52 25.62 6.16 -4.25
C LEU A 52 25.92 5.17 -5.36
N ARG A 53 26.47 4.01 -5.01
CA ARG A 53 26.68 2.89 -5.92
C ARG A 53 25.84 1.69 -5.45
N ILE A 54 24.99 1.21 -6.33
CA ILE A 54 24.19 0.00 -6.15
C ILE A 54 24.67 -1.00 -7.20
N GLU A 55 25.30 -2.09 -6.77
CA GLU A 55 25.95 -3.04 -7.68
C GLU A 55 26.95 -2.33 -8.62
N HIS A 56 26.58 -2.18 -9.90
CA HIS A 56 27.41 -1.55 -10.93
C HIS A 56 26.89 -0.17 -11.39
N LYS A 57 25.81 0.33 -10.79
CA LYS A 57 25.20 1.62 -11.13
C LYS A 57 25.56 2.68 -10.11
N GLU A 58 25.98 3.83 -10.62
CA GLU A 58 26.27 4.99 -9.78
C GLU A 58 25.20 6.07 -9.93
N PHE A 59 24.87 6.71 -8.82
CA PHE A 59 23.88 7.77 -8.73
C PHE A 59 24.48 8.93 -7.93
N VAL A 60 24.10 10.16 -8.31
CA VAL A 60 24.38 11.33 -7.48
C VAL A 60 23.30 11.44 -6.43
N MET A 61 23.68 11.60 -5.18
CA MET A 61 22.76 11.91 -4.07
C MET A 61 22.69 13.44 -3.91
N GLU A 62 21.50 14.00 -4.08
CA GLU A 62 21.29 15.44 -3.94
C GLU A 62 19.93 15.77 -3.29
N PRO A 63 19.79 16.97 -2.68
CA PRO A 63 18.55 17.36 -2.00
C PRO A 63 17.32 17.30 -2.87
N GLY A 64 16.21 16.84 -2.28
CA GLY A 64 14.91 16.78 -2.95
C GLY A 64 14.62 15.49 -3.70
N PHE A 65 15.50 14.48 -3.60
CA PHE A 65 15.29 13.14 -4.14
C PHE A 65 15.24 12.10 -3.03
N LEU A 66 14.39 11.11 -3.21
CA LEU A 66 14.29 9.90 -2.38
C LEU A 66 15.05 8.76 -3.07
N TYR A 67 15.80 8.00 -2.29
CA TYR A 67 16.66 6.90 -2.76
C TYR A 67 16.26 5.62 -2.05
N MET A 68 15.60 4.70 -2.76
CA MET A 68 15.26 3.39 -2.22
C MET A 68 16.35 2.37 -2.56
N LEU A 69 16.97 1.83 -1.54
CA LEU A 69 18.08 0.89 -1.63
C LEU A 69 17.61 -0.49 -1.17
N PRO A 70 17.49 -1.45 -2.09
CA PRO A 70 17.04 -2.78 -1.73
C PRO A 70 17.96 -3.43 -0.70
N GLY A 71 17.38 -4.31 0.13
CA GLY A 71 18.17 -5.27 0.91
C GLY A 71 18.83 -6.29 0.00
N SER A 72 19.83 -7.00 0.53
CA SER A 72 20.52 -8.11 -0.17
C SER A 72 21.33 -7.72 -1.41
N VAL A 73 21.56 -6.44 -1.65
CA VAL A 73 22.46 -5.94 -2.69
C VAL A 73 23.66 -5.24 -2.07
N ASP A 74 24.82 -5.36 -2.71
CA ASP A 74 26.00 -4.62 -2.32
C ASP A 74 25.82 -3.14 -2.70
N LEU A 75 25.99 -2.27 -1.71
CA LEU A 75 25.88 -0.83 -1.92
C LEU A 75 26.99 -0.09 -1.18
N ALA A 76 27.45 0.99 -1.80
CA ALA A 76 28.39 1.92 -1.20
C ALA A 76 27.89 3.35 -1.42
N TYR A 77 28.13 4.23 -0.48
CA TYR A 77 27.76 5.63 -0.61
C TYR A 77 28.70 6.52 0.20
N GLY A 78 28.76 7.78 -0.16
CA GLY A 78 29.65 8.72 0.49
C GLY A 78 29.37 10.16 0.09
N THR A 79 30.15 11.07 0.66
CA THR A 79 30.11 12.49 0.33
C THR A 79 30.75 12.77 -1.03
N ALA A 80 30.23 13.78 -1.74
CA ALA A 80 30.79 14.31 -2.98
C ALA A 80 30.96 15.82 -2.84
N GLY A 81 32.18 16.30 -3.13
CA GLY A 81 32.51 17.71 -2.95
C GLY A 81 32.91 18.08 -1.52
N ASP A 82 32.95 19.40 -1.25
CA ASP A 82 33.45 19.94 0.00
C ASP A 82 32.35 20.28 1.04
N GLU A 83 31.10 20.23 0.63
CA GLU A 83 29.94 20.50 1.50
C GLU A 83 29.59 19.30 2.39
N GLU A 84 29.14 19.60 3.61
CA GLU A 84 28.58 18.60 4.51
C GLU A 84 27.33 17.96 3.88
N LEU A 85 27.32 16.62 3.73
CA LEU A 85 26.16 15.87 3.32
C LEU A 85 25.26 15.63 4.53
N VAL A 86 24.04 16.17 4.50
CA VAL A 86 23.02 15.93 5.50
C VAL A 86 21.87 15.18 4.87
N PHE A 87 21.51 14.04 5.43
CA PHE A 87 20.44 13.21 4.91
C PHE A 87 19.67 12.51 6.01
N TYR A 88 18.35 12.41 5.83
CA TYR A 88 17.49 11.51 6.58
C TYR A 88 17.62 10.09 6.03
N TRP A 89 17.44 9.10 6.89
CA TRP A 89 17.45 7.70 6.51
C TRP A 89 16.51 6.87 7.37
N THR A 90 15.93 5.84 6.78
CA THR A 90 15.21 4.78 7.48
C THR A 90 15.60 3.42 6.93
N HIS A 91 15.74 2.47 7.84
CA HIS A 91 15.97 1.06 7.55
C HIS A 91 14.72 0.26 7.96
N PHE A 92 14.29 -0.64 7.09
CA PHE A 92 13.11 -1.46 7.34
C PHE A 92 13.20 -2.78 6.57
N LYS A 93 12.47 -3.79 7.03
CA LYS A 93 12.22 -5.00 6.25
C LYS A 93 10.99 -4.78 5.39
N MET A 94 11.05 -5.27 4.17
CA MET A 94 9.91 -5.38 3.27
C MET A 94 9.80 -6.83 2.83
N ASN A 95 8.57 -7.37 2.79
CA ASN A 95 8.38 -8.75 2.35
C ASN A 95 8.75 -8.93 0.87
N LEU A 96 9.06 -10.18 0.48
CA LEU A 96 9.47 -10.52 -0.89
C LEU A 96 8.45 -10.08 -1.95
N GLY A 97 7.13 -10.16 -1.62
CA GLY A 97 6.07 -9.75 -2.53
C GLY A 97 6.10 -8.26 -2.89
N GLY A 98 6.39 -7.40 -1.90
CA GLY A 98 6.56 -5.97 -2.12
C GLY A 98 7.77 -5.66 -2.99
N PHE A 99 8.93 -6.24 -2.69
CA PHE A 99 10.14 -6.04 -3.48
C PHE A 99 9.97 -6.55 -4.92
N GLN A 100 9.37 -7.72 -5.09
CA GLN A 100 9.11 -8.30 -6.41
C GLN A 100 8.20 -7.40 -7.24
N LEU A 101 7.14 -6.83 -6.64
CA LEU A 101 6.26 -5.87 -7.31
C LEU A 101 7.01 -4.65 -7.83
N LEU A 102 7.88 -4.04 -7.01
CA LEU A 102 8.66 -2.88 -7.42
C LEU A 102 9.60 -3.20 -8.58
N THR A 103 10.23 -4.37 -8.57
CA THR A 103 11.10 -4.84 -9.65
C THR A 103 10.33 -5.12 -10.93
N GLU A 104 9.18 -5.77 -10.86
CA GLU A 104 8.33 -6.07 -12.02
C GLU A 104 7.78 -4.80 -12.68
N LEU A 105 7.51 -3.77 -11.90
CA LEU A 105 7.07 -2.47 -12.38
C LEU A 105 8.21 -1.56 -12.85
N ASP A 106 9.47 -2.02 -12.76
CA ASP A 106 10.67 -1.23 -13.04
C ASP A 106 10.69 0.11 -12.27
N ILE A 107 10.24 0.09 -11.01
CA ILE A 107 10.26 1.27 -10.16
C ILE A 107 11.72 1.72 -9.97
N PRO A 108 12.06 2.98 -10.30
CA PRO A 108 13.42 3.47 -10.21
C PRO A 108 13.89 3.56 -8.75
N PHE A 109 15.19 3.37 -8.52
CA PHE A 109 15.78 3.51 -7.18
C PHE A 109 15.85 4.96 -6.69
N VAL A 110 15.71 5.92 -7.61
CA VAL A 110 15.84 7.35 -7.33
C VAL A 110 14.65 8.07 -7.92
N VAL A 111 13.94 8.83 -7.10
CA VAL A 111 12.75 9.59 -7.51
C VAL A 111 12.79 10.97 -6.91
N ALA A 112 12.26 11.97 -7.60
CA ALA A 112 12.03 13.27 -7.01
C ALA A 112 10.94 13.16 -5.93
N ALA A 113 11.14 13.74 -4.76
CA ALA A 113 10.10 13.83 -3.75
C ALA A 113 8.97 14.72 -4.27
N PRO A 114 7.71 14.25 -4.31
CA PRO A 114 6.57 15.04 -4.77
C PRO A 114 6.39 16.33 -3.96
N ASP A 115 6.52 16.23 -2.65
CA ASP A 115 6.57 17.35 -1.71
C ASP A 115 7.78 17.18 -0.78
N LYS A 116 8.68 18.18 -0.80
CA LYS A 116 9.91 18.20 0.01
C LYS A 116 9.63 18.42 1.49
N HIS A 117 8.60 19.20 1.82
CA HIS A 117 8.21 19.46 3.21
C HIS A 117 7.57 18.21 3.81
N GLU A 118 6.65 17.59 3.10
CA GLU A 118 6.02 16.35 3.53
C GLU A 118 7.06 15.25 3.80
N ALA A 119 8.01 15.05 2.87
CA ALA A 119 9.07 14.06 3.05
C ALA A 119 9.89 14.33 4.33
N THR A 120 10.24 15.59 4.59
CA THR A 120 10.96 15.98 5.82
C THR A 120 10.13 15.70 7.07
N ASP A 121 8.87 16.13 7.09
CA ASP A 121 7.96 15.97 8.23
C ASP A 121 7.73 14.49 8.56
N LEU A 122 7.62 13.63 7.54
CA LEU A 122 7.48 12.18 7.72
C LEU A 122 8.72 11.57 8.37
N TYR A 123 9.94 11.97 7.95
CA TYR A 123 11.17 11.50 8.58
C TYR A 123 11.29 11.98 10.03
N GLU A 124 11.02 13.26 10.30
CA GLU A 124 11.06 13.81 11.66
C GLU A 124 10.07 13.12 12.60
N LYS A 125 8.85 12.89 12.11
CA LYS A 125 7.82 12.11 12.81
C LYS A 125 8.28 10.68 13.09
N LEU A 126 8.91 10.01 12.10
CA LEU A 126 9.42 8.65 12.25
C LEU A 126 10.54 8.57 13.30
N ILE A 127 11.46 9.54 13.29
CA ILE A 127 12.54 9.65 14.29
C ILE A 127 11.98 9.96 15.68
N GLY A 128 11.03 10.87 15.78
CA GLY A 128 10.39 11.23 17.05
C GLY A 128 9.65 10.05 17.70
N LEU A 129 9.01 9.19 16.90
CA LEU A 129 8.31 8.01 17.40
C LEU A 129 9.25 6.96 18.03
N GLN A 130 10.54 6.93 17.70
CA GLN A 130 11.50 6.01 18.31
C GLN A 130 11.81 6.34 19.78
N GLN A 131 11.54 7.58 20.20
CA GLN A 131 11.78 8.04 21.57
C GLN A 131 10.57 7.88 22.48
N VAL A 132 9.44 7.41 21.95
CA VAL A 132 8.16 7.30 22.67
C VAL A 132 7.87 5.84 22.95
N ASP A 133 7.85 5.45 24.22
CA ASP A 133 7.46 4.08 24.64
C ASP A 133 5.97 4.02 24.95
N THR A 134 5.17 3.66 23.93
CA THR A 134 3.71 3.46 24.07
C THR A 134 3.26 2.19 23.37
N LEU A 135 2.15 1.60 23.83
CA LEU A 135 1.55 0.41 23.20
C LEU A 135 1.23 0.60 21.70
N LEU A 136 0.99 1.85 21.28
CA LEU A 136 0.64 2.15 19.89
C LEU A 136 1.84 2.61 19.05
N GLN A 137 3.04 2.65 19.62
CA GLN A 137 4.25 3.12 18.93
C GLN A 137 4.48 2.35 17.62
N SER A 138 4.47 1.02 17.66
CA SER A 138 4.70 0.18 16.47
C SER A 138 3.68 0.44 15.36
N TRP A 139 2.42 0.66 15.72
CA TRP A 139 1.37 0.98 14.75
C TRP A 139 1.58 2.35 14.12
N ARG A 140 1.90 3.37 14.93
CA ARG A 140 2.19 4.72 14.43
C ARG A 140 3.43 4.74 13.55
N THR A 141 4.49 4.05 13.96
CA THR A 141 5.73 3.92 13.18
C THR A 141 5.46 3.26 11.83
N ARG A 142 4.68 2.18 11.81
CA ARG A 142 4.29 1.50 10.56
C ARG A 142 3.45 2.41 9.66
N ALA A 143 2.50 3.18 10.22
CA ALA A 143 1.68 4.11 9.45
C ALA A 143 2.54 5.17 8.75
N VAL A 144 3.47 5.82 9.49
CA VAL A 144 4.38 6.83 8.93
C VAL A 144 5.33 6.22 7.89
N LEU A 145 5.81 4.99 8.11
CA LEU A 145 6.64 4.30 7.12
C LEU A 145 5.86 4.01 5.82
N LEU A 146 4.59 3.64 5.92
CA LEU A 146 3.73 3.44 4.74
C LEU A 146 3.43 4.77 4.03
N GLU A 147 3.22 5.87 4.75
CA GLU A 147 3.09 7.22 4.16
C GLU A 147 4.37 7.60 3.41
N LEU A 148 5.55 7.34 3.97
CA LEU A 148 6.84 7.61 3.32
C LEU A 148 7.06 6.75 2.06
N LEU A 149 6.63 5.49 2.08
CA LEU A 149 6.64 4.61 0.91
C LEU A 149 5.66 5.07 -0.17
N ALA A 150 4.47 5.54 0.22
CA ALA A 150 3.51 6.13 -0.71
C ALA A 150 4.10 7.36 -1.41
N CYS A 151 4.72 8.27 -0.66
CA CYS A 151 5.43 9.44 -1.20
C CYS A 151 6.52 9.02 -2.21
N PHE A 152 7.29 7.96 -1.93
CA PHE A 152 8.28 7.42 -2.87
C PHE A 152 7.61 6.86 -4.14
N LEU A 153 6.54 6.08 -4.01
CA LEU A 153 5.83 5.46 -5.13
C LEU A 153 5.09 6.49 -6.01
N GLU A 154 4.58 7.54 -5.42
CA GLU A 154 4.02 8.70 -6.15
C GLU A 154 5.11 9.41 -6.96
N GLY A 155 6.27 9.68 -6.35
CA GLY A 155 7.44 10.25 -7.05
C GLY A 155 7.96 9.33 -8.18
N ALA A 156 7.79 8.03 -8.05
CA ALA A 156 8.10 7.04 -9.09
C ALA A 156 7.06 6.98 -10.22
N GLY A 157 5.91 7.65 -10.07
CA GLY A 157 4.81 7.57 -11.03
C GLY A 157 4.23 6.16 -11.11
N LEU A 158 3.99 5.52 -9.95
CA LEU A 158 3.51 4.13 -9.83
C LEU A 158 2.35 3.81 -10.76
N GLU A 159 1.35 4.69 -10.85
CA GLU A 159 0.18 4.49 -11.71
C GLU A 159 0.59 4.41 -13.19
N GLN A 160 1.47 5.30 -13.64
CA GLN A 160 1.97 5.28 -15.03
C GLN A 160 2.86 4.08 -15.29
N ALA A 161 3.73 3.71 -14.34
CA ALA A 161 4.55 2.50 -14.43
C ALA A 161 3.68 1.25 -14.57
N PHE A 162 2.61 1.15 -13.79
CA PHE A 162 1.64 0.08 -13.88
C PHE A 162 0.90 0.07 -15.23
N MET A 163 0.42 1.22 -15.70
CA MET A 163 -0.27 1.33 -16.99
C MET A 163 0.64 0.91 -18.16
N ASN A 164 1.91 1.32 -18.13
CA ASN A 164 2.89 0.96 -19.15
C ASN A 164 3.25 -0.55 -19.17
N LYS A 165 3.12 -1.20 -18.02
CA LYS A 165 3.39 -2.64 -17.85
C LYS A 165 2.14 -3.49 -17.93
N ARG A 166 0.98 -2.90 -18.04
CA ARG A 166 -0.32 -3.59 -18.08
C ARG A 166 -0.33 -4.72 -19.09
N ASP A 167 0.20 -4.48 -20.29
CA ASP A 167 0.27 -5.52 -21.35
C ASP A 167 1.24 -6.66 -20.99
N LYS A 168 2.27 -6.41 -20.17
CA LYS A 168 3.21 -7.45 -19.69
C LYS A 168 2.68 -8.18 -18.46
N LEU A 169 1.84 -7.52 -17.66
CA LEU A 169 1.11 -8.13 -16.54
C LEU A 169 -0.16 -8.84 -17.03
N ASP A 170 -0.41 -8.80 -18.34
CA ASP A 170 -1.62 -9.28 -19.01
C ASP A 170 -1.56 -10.69 -19.63
N PRO A 171 -0.57 -11.58 -19.32
CA PRO A 171 -0.63 -12.95 -19.84
C PRO A 171 -1.83 -13.74 -19.29
N PHE A 172 -2.64 -13.16 -18.40
CA PHE A 172 -3.81 -13.77 -17.77
C PHE A 172 -5.11 -13.00 -17.99
N ARG A 173 -5.11 -12.07 -18.94
CA ARG A 173 -6.28 -11.23 -19.23
C ARG A 173 -7.53 -12.06 -19.49
N ASP A 174 -7.39 -13.01 -20.42
CA ASP A 174 -8.53 -13.78 -20.89
C ASP A 174 -8.98 -14.78 -19.83
N SER A 175 -8.06 -15.39 -19.09
CA SER A 175 -8.40 -16.26 -17.96
C SER A 175 -8.98 -15.50 -16.77
N LEU A 176 -8.51 -14.29 -16.46
CA LEU A 176 -9.10 -13.45 -15.41
C LEU A 176 -10.51 -12.98 -15.80
N ALA A 177 -10.71 -12.54 -17.06
CA ALA A 177 -12.03 -12.19 -17.56
C ALA A 177 -12.99 -13.39 -17.50
N TYR A 178 -12.51 -14.58 -17.94
CA TYR A 178 -13.27 -15.80 -17.86
C TYR A 178 -13.69 -16.15 -16.41
N ILE A 179 -12.77 -16.02 -15.46
CA ILE A 179 -13.08 -16.24 -14.03
C ILE A 179 -14.20 -15.30 -13.58
N GLU A 180 -14.13 -14.00 -13.87
CA GLU A 180 -15.14 -13.03 -13.42
C GLU A 180 -16.52 -13.31 -14.02
N GLU A 181 -16.57 -13.72 -15.27
CA GLU A 181 -17.84 -14.04 -15.97
C GLU A 181 -18.45 -15.36 -15.50
N HIS A 182 -17.64 -16.34 -15.04
CA HIS A 182 -18.07 -17.69 -14.70
C HIS A 182 -17.90 -18.04 -13.21
N LEU A 183 -17.81 -17.04 -12.31
CA LEU A 183 -17.58 -17.26 -10.88
C LEU A 183 -18.57 -18.23 -10.20
N SER A 184 -19.82 -18.27 -10.70
CA SER A 184 -20.85 -19.18 -10.21
C SER A 184 -20.69 -20.64 -10.67
N GLU A 185 -19.80 -20.89 -11.61
CA GLU A 185 -19.62 -22.19 -12.24
C GLU A 185 -18.40 -22.93 -11.66
N SER A 186 -18.28 -24.21 -12.02
CA SER A 186 -17.08 -24.98 -11.71
C SER A 186 -16.00 -24.70 -12.76
N ILE A 187 -14.99 -23.95 -12.39
CA ILE A 187 -13.86 -23.61 -13.26
C ILE A 187 -12.67 -24.51 -12.90
N SER A 188 -12.10 -25.20 -13.87
CA SER A 188 -10.90 -26.01 -13.67
C SER A 188 -9.63 -25.26 -14.05
N ILE A 189 -8.51 -25.71 -13.49
CA ILE A 189 -7.18 -25.14 -13.84
C ILE A 189 -6.82 -25.44 -15.30
N GLU A 190 -7.22 -26.61 -15.79
CA GLU A 190 -7.01 -27.04 -17.18
C GLU A 190 -7.73 -26.10 -18.16
N GLN A 191 -8.95 -25.67 -17.85
CA GLN A 191 -9.68 -24.69 -18.65
C GLN A 191 -8.95 -23.37 -18.70
N LEU A 192 -8.55 -22.81 -17.55
CA LEU A 192 -7.82 -21.55 -17.49
C LEU A 192 -6.47 -21.61 -18.21
N ALA A 193 -5.73 -22.69 -18.01
CA ALA A 193 -4.45 -22.91 -18.69
C ALA A 193 -4.63 -23.04 -20.21
N SER A 194 -5.72 -23.66 -20.67
CA SER A 194 -6.03 -23.77 -22.10
C SER A 194 -6.34 -22.42 -22.74
N ILE A 195 -7.02 -21.51 -22.02
CA ILE A 195 -7.30 -20.14 -22.49
C ILE A 195 -5.99 -19.42 -22.81
N GLU A 196 -4.98 -19.57 -21.95
CA GLU A 196 -3.67 -18.92 -22.11
C GLU A 196 -2.67 -19.77 -22.90
N CYS A 197 -3.11 -20.86 -23.53
CA CYS A 197 -2.25 -21.81 -24.29
C CYS A 197 -1.07 -22.34 -23.45
N MET A 198 -1.27 -22.57 -22.15
CA MET A 198 -0.25 -23.00 -21.20
C MET A 198 -0.51 -24.42 -20.67
N HIS A 199 0.57 -25.09 -20.21
CA HIS A 199 0.40 -26.32 -19.43
C HIS A 199 -0.11 -25.97 -18.01
N PRO A 200 -1.05 -26.72 -17.40
CA PRO A 200 -1.69 -26.39 -16.12
C PRO A 200 -0.71 -26.09 -14.96
N ASN A 201 0.37 -26.88 -14.83
CA ASN A 201 1.38 -26.66 -13.80
C ASN A 201 2.13 -25.34 -14.00
N TYR A 202 2.49 -25.04 -15.26
CA TYR A 202 3.17 -23.80 -15.63
C TYR A 202 2.24 -22.59 -15.40
N PHE A 203 0.99 -22.67 -15.86
CA PHE A 203 -0.04 -21.69 -15.62
C PHE A 203 -0.17 -21.37 -14.14
N THR A 204 -0.35 -22.38 -13.27
CA THR A 204 -0.50 -22.19 -11.82
C THR A 204 0.69 -21.45 -11.21
N THR A 205 1.92 -21.81 -11.62
CA THR A 205 3.14 -21.21 -11.10
C THR A 205 3.27 -19.76 -11.51
N ILE A 206 3.08 -19.45 -12.79
CA ILE A 206 3.21 -18.09 -13.32
C ILE A 206 2.03 -17.24 -12.86
N PHE A 207 0.80 -17.77 -12.85
CA PHE A 207 -0.37 -17.06 -12.32
C PHE A 207 -0.13 -16.61 -10.86
N LYS A 208 0.39 -17.52 -10.02
CA LYS A 208 0.72 -17.17 -8.64
C LYS A 208 1.79 -16.08 -8.54
N SER A 209 2.81 -16.11 -9.40
CA SER A 209 3.87 -15.08 -9.39
C SER A 209 3.37 -13.72 -9.86
N VAL A 210 2.46 -13.68 -10.83
CA VAL A 210 1.93 -12.44 -11.42
C VAL A 210 0.75 -11.88 -10.62
N VAL A 211 -0.20 -12.74 -10.25
CA VAL A 211 -1.44 -12.35 -9.55
C VAL A 211 -1.26 -12.29 -8.02
N GLY A 212 -0.17 -12.89 -7.49
CA GLY A 212 0.14 -12.92 -6.06
C GLY A 212 -0.55 -14.06 -5.28
N SER A 213 -1.55 -14.72 -5.85
CA SER A 213 -2.26 -15.86 -5.26
C SER A 213 -2.48 -16.97 -6.28
N SER A 214 -2.69 -18.22 -5.81
CA SER A 214 -3.02 -19.31 -6.72
C SER A 214 -4.36 -19.06 -7.41
N PRO A 215 -4.61 -19.62 -8.62
CA PRO A 215 -5.88 -19.46 -9.33
C PRO A 215 -7.10 -19.85 -8.47
N VAL A 216 -6.99 -20.95 -7.72
CA VAL A 216 -8.05 -21.42 -6.82
C VAL A 216 -8.30 -20.41 -5.68
N ASN A 217 -7.25 -19.87 -5.09
CA ASN A 217 -7.39 -18.86 -4.04
C ASN A 217 -7.99 -17.57 -4.59
N TYR A 218 -7.55 -17.12 -5.76
CA TYR A 218 -8.11 -15.96 -6.45
C TYR A 218 -9.62 -16.13 -6.68
N MET A 219 -10.05 -17.24 -7.28
CA MET A 219 -11.47 -17.54 -7.47
C MET A 219 -12.25 -17.53 -6.16
N ASN A 220 -11.69 -18.13 -5.10
CA ASN A 220 -12.34 -18.14 -3.78
C ASN A 220 -12.46 -16.73 -3.19
N GLU A 221 -11.44 -15.91 -3.30
CA GLU A 221 -11.46 -14.51 -2.85
C GLU A 221 -12.55 -13.70 -3.59
N ARG A 222 -12.63 -13.83 -4.92
CA ARG A 222 -13.67 -13.15 -5.72
C ARG A 222 -15.08 -13.61 -5.34
N ARG A 223 -15.28 -14.90 -5.13
CA ARG A 223 -16.55 -15.45 -4.64
C ARG A 223 -16.93 -14.92 -3.26
N LEU A 224 -15.95 -14.82 -2.35
CA LEU A 224 -16.20 -14.26 -1.01
C LEU A 224 -16.55 -12.76 -1.05
N GLU A 225 -15.93 -12.00 -1.93
CA GLU A 225 -16.28 -10.58 -2.15
C GLU A 225 -17.71 -10.45 -2.70
N GLN A 226 -18.07 -11.27 -3.67
CA GLN A 226 -19.45 -11.30 -4.18
C GLN A 226 -20.45 -11.73 -3.09
N ALA A 227 -20.09 -12.73 -2.25
CA ALA A 227 -20.89 -13.11 -1.10
C ALA A 227 -21.11 -11.96 -0.13
N ARG A 228 -20.05 -11.21 0.17
CA ARG A 228 -20.10 -10.03 1.04
C ARG A 228 -21.09 -8.99 0.49
N THR A 229 -20.96 -8.64 -0.78
CA THR A 229 -21.88 -7.71 -1.44
C THR A 229 -23.34 -8.18 -1.38
N LEU A 230 -23.59 -9.47 -1.64
CA LEU A 230 -24.93 -10.03 -1.54
C LEU A 230 -25.48 -10.04 -0.10
N LEU A 231 -24.62 -10.25 0.90
CA LEU A 231 -25.00 -10.18 2.32
C LEU A 231 -25.42 -8.76 2.73
N GLU A 232 -24.74 -7.75 2.21
CA GLU A 232 -25.02 -6.33 2.47
C GLU A 232 -26.27 -5.83 1.72
N GLN A 233 -26.39 -6.19 0.45
CA GLN A 233 -27.38 -5.58 -0.44
C GLN A 233 -28.68 -6.38 -0.60
N THR A 234 -28.76 -7.60 -0.07
CA THR A 234 -29.91 -8.46 -0.27
C THR A 234 -30.37 -9.16 1.02
N THR A 235 -31.61 -9.64 1.00
CA THR A 235 -32.20 -10.47 2.06
C THR A 235 -32.04 -11.98 1.82
N LEU A 236 -31.31 -12.40 0.78
CA LEU A 236 -31.09 -13.80 0.44
C LEU A 236 -30.49 -14.57 1.63
N ASN A 237 -30.96 -15.78 1.88
CA ASN A 237 -30.33 -16.61 2.90
C ASN A 237 -28.92 -17.06 2.48
N VAL A 238 -28.09 -17.49 3.43
CA VAL A 238 -26.68 -17.83 3.18
C VAL A 238 -26.54 -19.00 2.19
N SER A 239 -27.50 -19.93 2.19
CA SER A 239 -27.50 -21.07 1.26
C SER A 239 -27.75 -20.61 -0.19
N ASP A 240 -28.68 -19.69 -0.37
CA ASP A 240 -28.96 -19.11 -1.70
C ASP A 240 -27.79 -18.29 -2.22
N ILE A 241 -27.12 -17.54 -1.34
CA ILE A 241 -25.88 -16.82 -1.67
C ILE A 241 -24.81 -17.80 -2.11
N ALA A 242 -24.61 -18.89 -1.33
CA ALA A 242 -23.63 -19.92 -1.67
C ALA A 242 -23.89 -20.51 -3.07
N GLY A 243 -25.15 -20.85 -3.38
CA GLY A 243 -25.52 -21.32 -4.70
C GLY A 243 -25.23 -20.33 -5.83
N ARG A 244 -25.50 -19.03 -5.60
CA ARG A 244 -25.27 -17.96 -6.59
C ARG A 244 -23.79 -17.72 -6.92
N ILE A 245 -22.91 -17.98 -5.96
CA ILE A 245 -21.45 -17.81 -6.13
C ILE A 245 -20.74 -19.13 -6.45
N GLY A 246 -21.47 -20.21 -6.74
CA GLY A 246 -20.89 -21.50 -7.08
C GLY A 246 -20.17 -22.20 -5.94
N MET A 247 -20.61 -22.00 -4.69
CA MET A 247 -20.04 -22.64 -3.50
C MET A 247 -21.04 -23.49 -2.75
N GLN A 248 -20.55 -24.49 -2.03
CA GLN A 248 -21.37 -25.19 -1.03
C GLN A 248 -21.47 -24.34 0.24
N ASN A 249 -22.66 -24.34 0.88
CA ASN A 249 -22.94 -23.47 2.04
C ASN A 249 -21.94 -23.63 3.19
N HIS A 250 -21.54 -24.87 3.53
CA HIS A 250 -20.56 -25.12 4.60
C HIS A 250 -19.16 -24.61 4.22
N TYR A 251 -18.80 -24.71 2.95
CA TYR A 251 -17.52 -24.23 2.43
C TYR A 251 -17.46 -22.70 2.43
N LEU A 252 -18.51 -22.02 1.95
CA LEU A 252 -18.65 -20.58 2.06
C LEU A 252 -18.50 -20.12 3.52
N SER A 253 -19.27 -20.73 4.45
CA SER A 253 -19.27 -20.33 5.86
C SER A 253 -17.88 -20.44 6.49
N ARG A 254 -17.15 -21.49 6.16
CA ARG A 254 -15.77 -21.73 6.65
C ARG A 254 -14.80 -20.69 6.10
N LEU A 255 -14.77 -20.51 4.77
CA LEU A 255 -13.84 -19.56 4.15
C LEU A 255 -14.17 -18.11 4.53
N PHE A 256 -15.43 -17.75 4.58
CA PHE A 256 -15.87 -16.43 4.98
C PHE A 256 -15.44 -16.10 6.42
N LYS A 257 -15.60 -17.06 7.36
CA LYS A 257 -15.10 -16.89 8.73
C LYS A 257 -13.57 -16.80 8.78
N GLN A 258 -12.87 -17.54 7.95
CA GLN A 258 -11.41 -17.47 7.86
C GLN A 258 -10.94 -16.10 7.34
N GLN A 259 -11.62 -15.56 6.33
CA GLN A 259 -11.27 -14.29 5.69
C GLN A 259 -11.68 -13.07 6.52
N TYR A 260 -12.90 -13.06 7.07
CA TYR A 260 -13.50 -11.90 7.75
C TYR A 260 -13.60 -12.04 9.28
N GLY A 261 -13.13 -13.14 9.85
CA GLY A 261 -13.14 -13.39 11.28
C GLY A 261 -14.50 -13.81 11.86
N ILE A 262 -15.61 -13.61 11.14
CA ILE A 262 -16.99 -13.88 11.58
C ILE A 262 -17.79 -14.64 10.51
N THR A 263 -18.87 -15.28 10.92
CA THR A 263 -19.74 -16.04 9.99
C THR A 263 -20.53 -15.10 9.08
N PRO A 264 -20.96 -15.55 7.86
CA PRO A 264 -21.79 -14.76 6.96
C PRO A 264 -23.05 -14.21 7.62
N ARG A 265 -23.71 -15.01 8.44
CA ARG A 265 -24.91 -14.58 9.19
C ARG A 265 -24.58 -13.43 10.15
N ARG A 266 -23.50 -13.57 10.93
CA ARG A 266 -23.10 -12.54 11.88
C ARG A 266 -22.64 -11.27 11.18
N TYR A 267 -21.99 -11.41 10.04
CA TYR A 267 -21.59 -10.28 9.19
C TYR A 267 -22.83 -9.47 8.76
N ARG A 268 -23.89 -10.13 8.26
CA ARG A 268 -25.15 -9.48 7.89
C ARG A 268 -25.81 -8.74 9.06
N GLU A 269 -25.87 -9.38 10.24
CA GLU A 269 -26.44 -8.76 11.43
C GLU A 269 -25.71 -7.44 11.79
N LEU A 270 -24.39 -7.44 11.67
CA LEU A 270 -23.57 -6.27 11.95
C LEU A 270 -23.72 -5.19 10.88
N SER A 271 -23.70 -5.52 9.58
CA SER A 271 -23.83 -4.55 8.50
C SER A 271 -25.20 -3.85 8.55
N GLN A 272 -26.28 -4.59 8.79
CA GLN A 272 -27.61 -4.01 8.96
C GLN A 272 -27.76 -3.15 10.23
N SER A 273 -27.01 -3.47 11.29
CA SER A 273 -26.98 -2.65 12.51
C SER A 273 -26.24 -1.33 12.31
N ILE A 274 -25.21 -1.32 11.47
CA ILE A 274 -24.44 -0.12 11.13
C ILE A 274 -25.28 0.80 10.23
N ASP A 275 -25.99 0.27 9.25
CA ASP A 275 -26.90 1.04 8.40
C ASP A 275 -28.06 1.65 9.22
N GLY A 276 -28.57 0.94 10.22
CA GLY A 276 -29.58 1.45 11.16
C GLY A 276 -29.03 2.53 12.11
N ALA A 277 -27.73 2.51 12.43
CA ALA A 277 -27.08 3.48 13.29
C ALA A 277 -26.56 4.73 12.52
N MET A 278 -26.38 4.62 11.21
CA MET A 278 -26.06 5.73 10.30
C MET A 278 -27.35 6.30 9.67
N GLN A 279 -28.35 6.63 10.48
CA GLN A 279 -29.37 7.55 9.99
C GLN A 279 -28.68 8.88 9.66
N PRO A 280 -28.90 9.47 8.46
CA PRO A 280 -28.36 10.78 8.14
C PRO A 280 -28.80 11.73 9.23
N ILE A 281 -27.84 12.44 9.83
CA ILE A 281 -28.11 13.46 10.85
C ILE A 281 -29.21 14.33 10.28
N PRO A 282 -30.39 14.44 10.92
CA PRO A 282 -31.47 15.24 10.41
C PRO A 282 -30.96 16.63 10.02
N GLU A 283 -31.46 17.18 8.93
CA GLU A 283 -31.02 18.46 8.34
C GLU A 283 -30.90 19.59 9.36
N LEU A 284 -31.78 19.55 10.39
CA LEU A 284 -31.76 20.43 11.55
C LEU A 284 -30.46 20.36 12.39
N GLN A 285 -29.84 19.18 12.51
CA GLN A 285 -28.55 19.05 13.23
C GLN A 285 -27.35 19.43 12.37
N ARG A 286 -27.46 19.36 11.04
CA ARG A 286 -26.47 19.92 10.11
C ARG A 286 -26.48 21.45 10.14
N GLN A 287 -27.66 22.06 10.16
CA GLN A 287 -27.80 23.52 10.25
C GLN A 287 -27.28 24.06 11.59
N ALA A 288 -27.61 23.44 12.70
CA ALA A 288 -27.11 23.83 14.04
C ALA A 288 -25.57 23.69 14.15
N ARG A 289 -24.96 22.66 13.53
CA ARG A 289 -23.49 22.53 13.46
C ARG A 289 -22.83 23.56 12.56
N MET A 290 -23.47 23.90 11.42
CA MET A 290 -22.97 24.96 10.53
C MET A 290 -23.09 26.37 11.17
N GLU A 291 -24.15 26.64 11.92
CA GLU A 291 -24.31 27.89 12.67
C GLU A 291 -23.28 28.00 13.81
N THR A 292 -23.03 26.91 14.54
CA THR A 292 -22.01 26.88 15.59
C THR A 292 -20.61 27.14 15.01
N VAL A 293 -20.27 26.52 13.89
CA VAL A 293 -18.99 26.74 13.19
C VAL A 293 -18.89 28.17 12.65
N LYS A 294 -19.97 28.73 12.08
CA LYS A 294 -20.02 30.13 11.60
C LYS A 294 -19.78 31.12 12.76
N ASN A 295 -20.49 30.95 13.86
CA ASN A 295 -20.39 31.82 15.04
C ASN A 295 -19.00 31.71 15.69
N THR A 296 -18.36 30.55 15.66
CA THR A 296 -16.98 30.37 16.14
C THR A 296 -15.98 31.08 15.23
N VAL A 297 -16.16 31.02 13.92
CA VAL A 297 -15.27 31.69 12.95
C VAL A 297 -15.46 33.21 12.97
N GLU A 298 -16.69 33.73 13.15
CA GLU A 298 -16.97 35.15 13.31
C GLU A 298 -16.45 35.71 14.63
N GLY A 299 -16.55 34.93 15.73
CA GLY A 299 -15.98 35.31 17.02
C GLY A 299 -14.45 35.44 17.01
N VAL A 300 -13.77 34.54 16.25
CA VAL A 300 -12.31 34.61 16.05
C VAL A 300 -11.91 35.79 15.18
N ARG A 301 -12.68 36.13 14.17
CA ARG A 301 -12.44 37.33 13.33
C ARG A 301 -12.58 38.64 14.09
N GLN A 302 -13.60 38.77 14.94
CA GLN A 302 -13.82 39.99 15.75
C GLN A 302 -12.77 40.12 16.84
N GLY A 303 -12.22 39.00 17.36
CA GLY A 303 -11.12 39.03 18.35
C GLY A 303 -9.78 39.48 17.73
N VAL A 304 -9.52 39.15 16.46
CA VAL A 304 -8.29 39.56 15.78
C VAL A 304 -8.35 41.05 15.37
N GLU A 305 -9.51 41.56 14.96
CA GLU A 305 -9.68 42.99 14.60
C GLU A 305 -9.68 43.93 15.83
N ALA A 306 -9.88 43.42 17.05
CA ALA A 306 -9.79 44.19 18.29
C ALA A 306 -8.34 44.35 18.80
N ASP A 307 -7.47 43.36 18.50
CA ASP A 307 -6.06 43.35 18.93
C ASP A 307 -5.13 44.17 18.03
N GLU A 308 -5.59 44.57 16.82
CA GLU A 308 -4.84 45.45 15.89
C GLU A 308 -5.12 46.98 16.13
N ARG A 309 -5.91 47.36 17.15
CA ARG A 309 -6.29 48.76 17.41
C ARG A 309 -5.82 49.32 18.77
N ASP A 310 -5.05 48.56 19.53
CA ASP A 310 -4.31 49.02 20.69
C ASP A 310 -2.80 48.95 20.42
#